data_03a9dca616508c37deafbbf4882fef69
#
_entry.id   03a9dca616508c37deafbbf4882fef69
#
_cell.length_a   1.000
_cell.length_b   1.000
_cell.length_c   1.000
_cell.angle_alpha   90.00
_cell.angle_beta   90.00
_cell.angle_gamma   90.00
#
_symmetry.space_group_name_H-M   'P 1'
#
loop_
_entity.id
_entity.type
_entity.pdbx_description
1 polymer ?
#
loop_
_entity_poly.entity_id
_entity_poly.type
_entity_poly.pdbx_seq_one_letter_code
_entity_poly.pdbx_strand_id
1 'polypeptide(L)'
;MRIAIDLDDVTVAIMDGLLKYHNGKYNTEFLVEHHTSWDLDKIWACTPNEAMRRVYDFYKSEYMDKLLPMPGAIEGIHNLNDKHSLFFVTSRPTFIKEKTTIWLNEHLPNLSIPVYFTNQYSPEREKKEKKSDVCKRLNIELIIEDAPSNISDCVTNNIRVLVYSRPWNTSLIDTELMTRVHTWKDIVSNIS
;
A
#
# COMPACT_ATOMS: atom_id res chain seq x y z
N MET A 1 -8.60 1.73 19.31
CA MET A 1 -9.23 1.86 17.97
C MET A 1 -8.96 0.62 17.11
N ARG A 2 -9.75 0.43 16.07
CA ARG A 2 -9.52 -0.56 15.02
C ARG A 2 -8.94 0.16 13.80
N ILE A 3 -7.71 -0.16 13.43
CA ILE A 3 -6.93 0.58 12.45
C ILE A 3 -6.56 -0.35 11.29
N ALA A 4 -6.89 0.06 10.06
CA ALA A 4 -6.39 -0.59 8.86
C ALA A 4 -5.08 0.09 8.40
N ILE A 5 -4.16 -0.71 7.89
CA ILE A 5 -2.88 -0.24 7.36
C ILE A 5 -2.70 -0.85 5.97
N ASP A 6 -2.43 -0.01 4.98
CA ASP A 6 -2.01 -0.53 3.68
C ASP A 6 -0.60 -1.11 3.72
N LEU A 7 -0.28 -1.99 2.80
CA LEU A 7 1.06 -2.55 2.66
C LEU A 7 1.93 -1.71 1.73
N ASP A 8 1.51 -1.51 0.50
CA ASP A 8 2.35 -0.96 -0.56
C ASP A 8 2.55 0.55 -0.41
N ASP A 9 3.80 0.98 -0.34
CA ASP A 9 4.26 2.37 -0.12
C ASP A 9 3.73 3.08 1.15
N VAL A 10 3.12 2.30 2.05
CA VAL A 10 2.82 2.67 3.44
C VAL A 10 3.68 1.85 4.41
N THR A 11 3.68 0.54 4.29
CA THR A 11 4.44 -0.39 5.13
C THR A 11 5.68 -0.92 4.40
N VAL A 12 5.54 -1.22 3.12
CA VAL A 12 6.52 -1.85 2.24
C VAL A 12 6.89 -0.89 1.11
N ALA A 13 8.17 -0.64 0.87
CA ALA A 13 8.66 0.23 -0.20
C ALA A 13 8.54 -0.48 -1.58
N ILE A 14 7.31 -0.67 -2.07
CA ILE A 14 7.08 -1.47 -3.27
C ILE A 14 7.49 -0.71 -4.53
N MET A 15 7.25 0.59 -4.61
CA MET A 15 7.64 1.39 -5.77
C MET A 15 9.16 1.39 -5.94
N ASP A 16 9.93 1.48 -4.89
CA ASP A 16 11.40 1.37 -4.96
C ASP A 16 11.85 0.02 -5.54
N GLY A 17 11.25 -1.07 -5.10
CA GLY A 17 11.55 -2.40 -5.62
C GLY A 17 11.13 -2.58 -7.08
N LEU A 18 9.93 -2.10 -7.42
CA LEU A 18 9.40 -2.12 -8.78
C LEU A 18 10.30 -1.32 -9.75
N LEU A 19 10.76 -0.14 -9.35
CA LEU A 19 11.63 0.69 -10.18
C LEU A 19 13.02 0.08 -10.33
N LYS A 20 13.60 -0.50 -9.29
CA LYS A 20 14.87 -1.26 -9.41
C LYS A 20 14.75 -2.38 -10.44
N TYR A 21 13.67 -3.16 -10.36
CA TYR A 21 13.39 -4.22 -11.33
C TYR A 21 13.20 -3.65 -12.74
N HIS A 22 12.33 -2.63 -12.89
CA HIS A 22 12.00 -2.03 -14.18
C HIS A 22 13.24 -1.42 -14.84
N ASN A 23 13.99 -0.60 -14.12
CA ASN A 23 15.18 0.07 -14.62
C ASN A 23 16.23 -0.94 -15.07
N GLY A 24 16.48 -1.99 -14.28
CA GLY A 24 17.42 -3.04 -14.66
C GLY A 24 16.98 -3.87 -15.87
N LYS A 25 15.67 -4.15 -15.99
CA LYS A 25 15.16 -4.99 -17.09
C LYS A 25 14.97 -4.25 -18.40
N TYR A 26 14.57 -2.97 -18.34
CA TYR A 26 14.19 -2.16 -19.51
C TYR A 26 15.19 -1.05 -19.84
N ASN A 27 16.32 -1.00 -19.11
CA ASN A 27 17.38 0.01 -19.27
C ASN A 27 16.82 1.45 -19.19
N THR A 28 16.07 1.72 -18.12
CA THR A 28 15.46 3.02 -17.80
C THR A 28 16.05 3.56 -16.50
N GLU A 29 15.78 4.85 -16.20
CA GLU A 29 16.28 5.53 -15.00
C GLU A 29 15.16 6.26 -14.26
N PHE A 30 14.01 5.59 -14.10
CA PHE A 30 12.89 6.16 -13.38
C PHE A 30 13.19 6.24 -11.87
N LEU A 31 12.78 7.36 -11.28
CA LEU A 31 12.79 7.58 -9.83
C LEU A 31 11.35 7.65 -9.31
N VAL A 32 11.17 7.49 -8.01
CA VAL A 32 9.83 7.56 -7.37
C VAL A 32 9.16 8.90 -7.66
N GLU A 33 9.92 9.99 -7.68
CA GLU A 33 9.42 11.36 -7.95
C GLU A 33 8.84 11.53 -9.34
N HIS A 34 9.22 10.69 -10.28
CA HIS A 34 8.66 10.71 -11.64
C HIS A 34 7.23 10.13 -11.70
N HIS A 35 6.81 9.41 -10.66
CA HIS A 35 5.53 8.71 -10.59
C HIS A 35 4.50 9.56 -9.84
N THR A 36 3.97 10.58 -10.50
CA THR A 36 2.92 11.48 -9.96
C THR A 36 1.52 10.90 -10.08
N SER A 37 1.37 9.71 -10.63
CA SER A 37 0.14 8.91 -10.69
C SER A 37 0.46 7.41 -10.74
N TRP A 38 -0.56 6.57 -10.61
CA TRP A 38 -0.47 5.12 -10.86
C TRP A 38 -0.74 4.74 -12.33
N ASP A 39 -0.78 5.72 -13.24
CA ASP A 39 -0.89 5.49 -14.69
C ASP A 39 0.48 5.05 -15.26
N LEU A 40 0.95 3.89 -14.84
CA LEU A 40 2.27 3.38 -15.19
C LEU A 40 2.49 3.25 -16.71
N ASP A 41 1.42 2.95 -17.44
CA ASP A 41 1.45 2.91 -18.92
C ASP A 41 1.86 4.24 -19.55
N LYS A 42 1.36 5.34 -19.00
CA LYS A 42 1.71 6.70 -19.47
C LYS A 42 3.16 7.04 -19.11
N ILE A 43 3.56 6.75 -17.87
CA ILE A 43 4.93 7.06 -17.39
C ILE A 43 5.96 6.21 -18.13
N TRP A 44 5.66 4.92 -18.33
CA TRP A 44 6.57 3.98 -19.02
C TRP A 44 6.42 3.97 -20.53
N ALA A 45 5.59 4.86 -21.10
CA ALA A 45 5.33 5.00 -22.53
C ALA A 45 5.00 3.64 -23.20
N CYS A 46 4.09 2.87 -22.59
CA CYS A 46 3.68 1.55 -23.07
C CYS A 46 2.15 1.39 -23.02
N THR A 47 1.63 0.26 -23.51
CA THR A 47 0.19 -0.01 -23.38
C THR A 47 -0.21 -0.39 -21.94
N PRO A 48 -1.48 -0.18 -21.51
CA PRO A 48 -1.94 -0.62 -20.19
C PRO A 48 -1.72 -2.11 -19.92
N ASN A 49 -1.91 -2.97 -20.94
CA ASN A 49 -1.65 -4.41 -20.82
C ASN A 49 -0.16 -4.71 -20.61
N GLU A 50 0.72 -3.97 -21.29
CA GLU A 50 2.16 -4.12 -21.12
C GLU A 50 2.61 -3.65 -19.72
N ALA A 51 2.10 -2.51 -19.25
CA ALA A 51 2.39 -2.03 -17.89
C ALA A 51 1.96 -3.07 -16.84
N MET A 52 0.75 -3.61 -16.97
CA MET A 52 0.24 -4.66 -16.08
C MET A 52 1.13 -5.91 -16.12
N ARG A 53 1.54 -6.35 -17.32
CA ARG A 53 2.45 -7.49 -17.49
C ARG A 53 3.78 -7.26 -16.77
N ARG A 54 4.36 -6.05 -16.87
CA ARG A 54 5.61 -5.69 -16.20
C ARG A 54 5.47 -5.75 -14.67
N VAL A 55 4.36 -5.30 -14.13
CA VAL A 55 4.06 -5.41 -12.69
C VAL A 55 3.92 -6.87 -12.26
N TYR A 56 3.23 -7.71 -13.04
CA TYR A 56 3.12 -9.13 -12.73
C TYR A 56 4.46 -9.89 -12.83
N ASP A 57 5.31 -9.52 -13.79
CA ASP A 57 6.67 -10.06 -13.89
C ASP A 57 7.51 -9.66 -12.66
N PHE A 58 7.37 -8.42 -12.19
CA PHE A 58 8.00 -7.97 -10.94
C PHE A 58 7.51 -8.79 -9.74
N TYR A 59 6.21 -9.02 -9.58
CA TYR A 59 5.68 -9.83 -8.48
C TYR A 59 6.26 -11.25 -8.43
N LYS A 60 6.64 -11.81 -9.59
CA LYS A 60 7.26 -13.15 -9.70
C LYS A 60 8.78 -13.12 -9.51
N SER A 61 9.39 -11.95 -9.57
CA SER A 61 10.84 -11.80 -9.50
C SER A 61 11.37 -11.87 -8.06
N GLU A 62 12.70 -12.05 -7.93
CA GLU A 62 13.42 -11.95 -6.66
C GLU A 62 13.41 -10.54 -6.05
N TYR A 63 13.12 -9.51 -6.84
CA TYR A 63 13.01 -8.15 -6.35
C TYR A 63 11.83 -7.99 -5.38
N MET A 64 10.73 -8.73 -5.62
CA MET A 64 9.59 -8.77 -4.70
C MET A 64 9.95 -9.40 -3.35
N ASP A 65 10.90 -10.32 -3.32
CA ASP A 65 11.34 -11.02 -2.11
C ASP A 65 12.33 -10.15 -1.28
N LYS A 66 12.92 -9.14 -1.90
CA LYS A 66 13.94 -8.25 -1.31
C LYS A 66 13.42 -6.85 -0.97
N LEU A 67 12.10 -6.67 -0.91
CA LEU A 67 11.50 -5.38 -0.56
C LEU A 67 11.87 -4.97 0.86
N LEU A 68 12.20 -3.69 1.02
CA LEU A 68 12.48 -3.10 2.33
C LEU A 68 11.21 -2.53 2.95
N PRO A 69 11.12 -2.46 4.28
CA PRO A 69 10.06 -1.70 4.93
C PRO A 69 10.21 -0.19 4.65
N MET A 70 9.10 0.53 4.67
CA MET A 70 9.13 1.98 4.69
C MET A 70 9.83 2.48 5.97
N PRO A 71 10.59 3.59 5.88
CA PRO A 71 11.31 4.11 7.04
C PRO A 71 10.41 4.34 8.25
N GLY A 72 10.74 3.71 9.38
CA GLY A 72 9.99 3.78 10.63
C GLY A 72 8.72 2.91 10.70
N ALA A 73 8.36 2.18 9.64
CA ALA A 73 7.13 1.38 9.60
C ALA A 73 7.11 0.28 10.66
N ILE A 74 8.19 -0.45 10.80
CA ILE A 74 8.27 -1.58 11.74
C ILE A 74 8.09 -1.10 13.18
N GLU A 75 8.83 -0.07 13.59
CA GLU A 75 8.73 0.52 14.93
C GLU A 75 7.34 1.11 15.17
N GLY A 76 6.81 1.86 14.17
CA GLY A 76 5.48 2.46 14.26
C GLY A 76 4.37 1.43 14.42
N ILE A 77 4.43 0.31 13.68
CA ILE A 77 3.45 -0.79 13.78
C ILE A 77 3.51 -1.43 15.16
N HIS A 78 4.70 -1.70 15.71
CA HIS A 78 4.83 -2.20 17.10
C HIS A 78 4.18 -1.25 18.10
N ASN A 79 4.50 0.05 18.04
CA ASN A 79 3.93 1.05 18.94
C ASN A 79 2.39 1.14 18.86
N LEU A 80 1.82 1.00 17.67
CA LEU A 80 0.37 1.01 17.49
C LEU A 80 -0.27 -0.30 17.96
N ASN A 81 0.38 -1.45 17.74
CA ASN A 81 -0.15 -2.75 18.12
C ASN A 81 -0.29 -2.92 19.63
N ASP A 82 0.51 -2.23 20.43
CA ASP A 82 0.42 -2.26 21.90
C ASP A 82 -0.88 -1.62 22.43
N LYS A 83 -1.51 -0.74 21.64
CA LYS A 83 -2.66 0.07 22.09
C LYS A 83 -3.92 -0.11 21.25
N HIS A 84 -3.80 -0.68 20.04
CA HIS A 84 -4.85 -0.71 19.03
C HIS A 84 -4.98 -2.10 18.40
N SER A 85 -6.13 -2.38 17.81
CA SER A 85 -6.33 -3.58 16.99
C SER A 85 -5.97 -3.24 15.54
N LEU A 86 -4.90 -3.84 15.02
CA LEU A 86 -4.40 -3.57 13.69
C LEU A 86 -4.87 -4.61 12.67
N PHE A 87 -5.03 -4.18 11.43
CA PHE A 87 -5.45 -5.00 10.29
C PHE A 87 -4.69 -4.54 9.05
N PHE A 88 -4.02 -5.43 8.34
CA PHE A 88 -3.52 -5.10 7.01
C PHE A 88 -4.63 -5.26 5.98
N VAL A 89 -4.87 -4.22 5.17
CA VAL A 89 -5.85 -4.23 4.07
C VAL A 89 -5.15 -3.79 2.80
N THR A 90 -4.85 -4.74 1.92
CA THR A 90 -4.01 -4.51 0.74
C THR A 90 -4.74 -4.75 -0.57
N SER A 91 -4.41 -3.97 -1.60
CA SER A 91 -4.88 -4.16 -2.98
C SER A 91 -4.16 -5.28 -3.73
N ARG A 92 -3.15 -5.89 -3.11
CA ARG A 92 -2.38 -6.99 -3.70
C ARG A 92 -3.29 -8.13 -4.17
N PRO A 93 -2.92 -8.79 -5.28
CA PRO A 93 -3.58 -10.02 -5.72
C PRO A 93 -3.23 -11.21 -4.80
N THR A 94 -4.19 -12.13 -4.63
CA THR A 94 -4.00 -13.30 -3.75
C THR A 94 -2.91 -14.26 -4.22
N PHE A 95 -2.53 -14.24 -5.50
CA PHE A 95 -1.46 -15.13 -5.99
C PHE A 95 -0.08 -14.79 -5.41
N ILE A 96 0.12 -13.58 -4.83
CA ILE A 96 1.36 -13.21 -4.11
C ILE A 96 1.21 -13.26 -2.58
N LYS A 97 0.12 -13.89 -2.09
CA LYS A 97 -0.16 -14.00 -0.66
C LYS A 97 0.98 -14.67 0.11
N GLU A 98 1.55 -15.73 -0.44
CA GLU A 98 2.66 -16.46 0.20
C GLU A 98 3.88 -15.54 0.39
N LYS A 99 4.33 -14.86 -0.66
CA LYS A 99 5.45 -13.89 -0.58
C LYS A 99 5.15 -12.76 0.42
N THR A 100 3.92 -12.27 0.42
CA THR A 100 3.47 -11.24 1.38
C THR A 100 3.55 -11.74 2.81
N THR A 101 3.10 -12.97 3.06
CA THR A 101 3.12 -13.57 4.40
C THR A 101 4.55 -13.83 4.88
N ILE A 102 5.43 -14.31 4.01
CA ILE A 102 6.87 -14.50 4.32
C ILE A 102 7.49 -13.17 4.73
N TRP A 103 7.28 -12.12 3.92
CA TRP A 103 7.80 -10.78 4.21
C TRP A 103 7.32 -10.24 5.56
N LEU A 104 6.00 -10.37 5.86
CA LEU A 104 5.44 -9.93 7.13
C LEU A 104 6.02 -10.70 8.33
N ASN A 105 6.21 -12.01 8.20
CA ASN A 105 6.81 -12.83 9.26
C ASN A 105 8.30 -12.49 9.51
N GLU A 106 9.01 -12.09 8.46
CA GLU A 106 10.41 -11.69 8.55
C GLU A 106 10.59 -10.34 9.24
N HIS A 107 9.75 -9.35 8.89
CA HIS A 107 9.91 -7.97 9.35
C HIS A 107 9.08 -7.63 10.60
N LEU A 108 8.01 -8.37 10.85
CA LEU A 108 7.12 -8.22 12.01
C LEU A 108 6.96 -9.54 12.76
N PRO A 109 8.08 -10.16 13.19
CA PRO A 109 8.01 -11.42 13.94
C PRO A 109 7.21 -11.22 15.22
N ASN A 110 6.45 -12.24 15.62
CA ASN A 110 5.62 -12.25 16.82
C ASN A 110 4.39 -11.32 16.80
N LEU A 111 4.09 -10.65 15.68
CA LEU A 111 2.84 -9.91 15.50
C LEU A 111 1.83 -10.76 14.69
N SER A 112 0.66 -11.00 15.28
CA SER A 112 -0.46 -11.70 14.62
C SER A 112 -1.48 -10.69 14.08
N ILE A 113 -1.07 -9.88 13.08
CA ILE A 113 -1.96 -8.90 12.44
C ILE A 113 -2.65 -9.56 11.25
N PRO A 114 -4.01 -9.63 11.22
CA PRO A 114 -4.74 -10.21 10.09
C PRO A 114 -4.51 -9.44 8.80
N VAL A 115 -4.40 -10.16 7.66
CA VAL A 115 -4.20 -9.57 6.32
C VAL A 115 -5.39 -9.86 5.43
N TYR A 116 -5.97 -8.81 4.84
CA TYR A 116 -7.10 -8.86 3.92
C TYR A 116 -6.67 -8.41 2.52
N PHE A 117 -6.79 -9.30 1.55
CA PHE A 117 -6.47 -9.06 0.15
C PHE A 117 -7.72 -8.66 -0.60
N THR A 118 -7.73 -7.47 -1.20
CA THR A 118 -8.90 -6.97 -1.94
C THR A 118 -8.87 -7.32 -3.43
N ASN A 119 -7.75 -7.84 -3.94
CA ASN A 119 -7.59 -8.27 -5.33
C ASN A 119 -7.88 -7.17 -6.37
N GLN A 120 -7.75 -5.88 -6.03
CA GLN A 120 -8.08 -4.79 -6.96
C GLN A 120 -7.27 -4.87 -8.27
N TYR A 121 -6.02 -5.32 -8.19
CA TYR A 121 -5.11 -5.47 -9.33
C TYR A 121 -5.00 -6.92 -9.84
N SER A 122 -5.95 -7.77 -9.46
CA SER A 122 -5.99 -9.15 -9.95
C SER A 122 -6.58 -9.26 -11.35
N PRO A 123 -6.27 -10.34 -12.10
CA PRO A 123 -6.97 -10.68 -13.33
C PRO A 123 -8.49 -10.77 -13.09
N GLU A 124 -9.29 -10.49 -14.12
CA GLU A 124 -10.76 -10.39 -14.04
C GLU A 124 -11.50 -11.59 -13.41
N ARG A 125 -10.84 -12.76 -13.32
CA ARG A 125 -11.44 -13.99 -12.77
C ARG A 125 -11.47 -14.03 -11.23
N GLU A 126 -10.73 -13.15 -10.56
CA GLU A 126 -10.70 -13.11 -9.10
C GLU A 126 -11.75 -12.12 -8.59
N LYS A 127 -12.42 -12.48 -7.48
CA LYS A 127 -13.36 -11.57 -6.83
C LYS A 127 -12.60 -10.35 -6.28
N LYS A 128 -12.92 -9.19 -6.83
CA LYS A 128 -12.40 -7.89 -6.36
C LYS A 128 -13.31 -7.34 -5.27
N GLU A 129 -12.71 -6.76 -4.24
CA GLU A 129 -13.40 -6.08 -3.15
C GLU A 129 -12.80 -4.68 -2.99
N LYS A 130 -13.56 -3.69 -2.55
CA LYS A 130 -13.05 -2.37 -2.21
C LYS A 130 -12.47 -2.37 -0.80
N LYS A 131 -11.44 -1.57 -0.56
CA LYS A 131 -10.90 -1.42 0.80
C LYS A 131 -11.93 -0.87 1.77
N SER A 132 -12.79 0.05 1.34
CA SER A 132 -13.89 0.58 2.15
C SER A 132 -14.88 -0.49 2.60
N ASP A 133 -15.19 -1.50 1.76
CA ASP A 133 -16.09 -2.61 2.12
C ASP A 133 -15.45 -3.51 3.18
N VAL A 134 -14.15 -3.81 3.05
CA VAL A 134 -13.38 -4.51 4.09
C VAL A 134 -13.38 -3.72 5.39
N CYS A 135 -13.09 -2.42 5.32
CA CYS A 135 -13.07 -1.55 6.49
C CYS A 135 -14.41 -1.51 7.23
N LYS A 136 -15.53 -1.38 6.49
CA LYS A 136 -16.87 -1.43 7.07
C LYS A 136 -17.15 -2.77 7.75
N ARG A 137 -16.86 -3.89 7.08
CA ARG A 137 -17.06 -5.25 7.61
C ARG A 137 -16.26 -5.48 8.91
N LEU A 138 -15.08 -4.87 9.01
CA LEU A 138 -14.20 -4.98 10.17
C LEU A 138 -14.43 -3.87 11.22
N ASN A 139 -15.39 -2.96 11.01
CA ASN A 139 -15.60 -1.77 11.85
C ASN A 139 -14.29 -0.97 12.04
N ILE A 140 -13.56 -0.73 10.96
CA ILE A 140 -12.34 0.09 10.97
C ILE A 140 -12.72 1.54 11.19
N GLU A 141 -12.07 2.20 12.14
CA GLU A 141 -12.28 3.60 12.48
C GLU A 141 -11.34 4.53 11.70
N LEU A 142 -10.17 4.01 11.32
CA LEU A 142 -9.11 4.75 10.64
C LEU A 142 -8.35 3.82 9.70
N ILE A 143 -8.04 4.29 8.49
CA ILE A 143 -7.11 3.62 7.57
C ILE A 143 -5.89 4.51 7.29
N ILE A 144 -4.71 3.91 7.20
CA ILE A 144 -3.48 4.54 6.73
C ILE A 144 -3.28 4.09 5.28
N GLU A 145 -3.25 5.03 4.34
CA GLU A 145 -3.36 4.76 2.91
C GLU A 145 -2.60 5.82 2.09
N ASP A 146 -2.06 5.44 0.92
CA ASP A 146 -1.35 6.34 0.01
C ASP A 146 -2.01 6.48 -1.37
N ALA A 147 -2.79 5.47 -1.81
CA ALA A 147 -3.38 5.44 -3.14
C ALA A 147 -4.62 6.33 -3.24
N PRO A 148 -4.65 7.34 -4.17
CA PRO A 148 -5.73 8.31 -4.25
C PRO A 148 -7.13 7.71 -4.42
N SER A 149 -7.26 6.64 -5.20
CA SER A 149 -8.55 5.98 -5.43
C SER A 149 -9.11 5.33 -4.16
N ASN A 150 -8.24 4.69 -3.36
CA ASN A 150 -8.63 4.07 -2.10
C ASN A 150 -8.96 5.12 -1.04
N ILE A 151 -8.16 6.19 -0.97
CA ILE A 151 -8.40 7.35 -0.08
C ILE A 151 -9.79 7.92 -0.35
N SER A 152 -10.07 8.28 -1.62
CA SER A 152 -11.35 8.86 -2.03
C SER A 152 -12.53 7.91 -1.75
N ASP A 153 -12.35 6.61 -1.99
CA ASP A 153 -13.37 5.60 -1.70
C ASP A 153 -13.64 5.49 -0.19
N CYS A 154 -12.61 5.47 0.64
CA CYS A 154 -12.75 5.42 2.10
C CYS A 154 -13.44 6.68 2.65
N VAL A 155 -13.04 7.86 2.22
CA VAL A 155 -13.65 9.14 2.62
C VAL A 155 -15.13 9.19 2.22
N THR A 156 -15.47 8.82 0.99
CA THR A 156 -16.87 8.74 0.51
C THR A 156 -17.71 7.78 1.35
N ASN A 157 -17.09 6.80 1.95
CA ASN A 157 -17.73 5.82 2.84
C ASN A 157 -17.61 6.17 4.34
N ASN A 158 -17.29 7.43 4.64
CA ASN A 158 -17.21 8.00 6.00
C ASN A 158 -16.17 7.31 6.91
N ILE A 159 -15.05 6.85 6.31
CA ILE A 159 -13.91 6.25 7.02
C ILE A 159 -12.80 7.29 7.09
N ARG A 160 -12.26 7.55 8.28
CA ARG A 160 -11.10 8.45 8.46
C ARG A 160 -9.86 7.88 7.79
N VAL A 161 -9.05 8.75 7.17
CA VAL A 161 -7.83 8.38 6.46
C VAL A 161 -6.65 9.20 6.95
N LEU A 162 -5.57 8.54 7.37
CA LEU A 162 -4.25 9.16 7.38
C LEU A 162 -3.61 8.94 6.01
N VAL A 163 -3.45 10.03 5.28
CA VAL A 163 -2.88 10.02 3.93
C VAL A 163 -1.36 10.03 4.06
N TYR A 164 -0.72 8.87 3.80
CA TYR A 164 0.74 8.82 3.75
C TYR A 164 1.23 9.51 2.48
N SER A 165 1.95 10.62 2.65
CA SER A 165 2.32 11.52 1.54
C SER A 165 3.27 10.84 0.56
N ARG A 166 2.83 10.73 -0.69
CA ARG A 166 3.60 10.16 -1.81
C ARG A 166 3.43 11.06 -3.04
N PRO A 167 4.33 11.00 -4.03
CA PRO A 167 4.24 11.88 -5.21
C PRO A 167 2.89 11.80 -5.95
N TRP A 168 2.26 10.63 -5.97
CA TRP A 168 0.98 10.41 -6.67
C TRP A 168 -0.27 10.86 -5.92
N ASN A 169 -0.15 11.33 -4.68
CA ASN A 169 -1.31 11.81 -3.91
C ASN A 169 -1.22 13.28 -3.49
N THR A 170 -0.21 14.01 -3.97
CA THR A 170 0.01 15.42 -3.60
C THR A 170 -1.10 16.36 -4.05
N SER A 171 -1.84 15.99 -5.11
CA SER A 171 -2.97 16.78 -5.63
C SER A 171 -4.27 16.61 -4.82
N LEU A 172 -4.34 15.65 -3.89
CA LEU A 172 -5.51 15.47 -3.04
C LEU A 172 -5.64 16.66 -2.07
N ILE A 173 -6.84 17.21 -2.01
CA ILE A 173 -7.20 18.29 -1.06
C ILE A 173 -7.67 17.62 0.23
N ASP A 174 -7.07 18.01 1.34
CA ASP A 174 -7.45 17.51 2.66
C ASP A 174 -8.89 17.87 3.02
N THR A 175 -9.58 16.98 3.71
CA THR A 175 -10.95 17.15 4.18
C THR A 175 -11.01 16.86 5.68
N GLU A 176 -12.18 17.02 6.31
CA GLU A 176 -12.35 16.69 7.74
C GLU A 176 -12.04 15.21 8.08
N LEU A 177 -12.18 14.31 7.10
CA LEU A 177 -11.89 12.89 7.25
C LEU A 177 -10.48 12.51 6.82
N MET A 178 -9.69 13.46 6.32
CA MET A 178 -8.34 13.24 5.81
C MET A 178 -7.33 14.05 6.61
N THR A 179 -6.26 13.39 7.03
CA THR A 179 -5.10 14.06 7.63
C THR A 179 -3.84 13.57 6.92
N ARG A 180 -3.08 14.49 6.34
CA ARG A 180 -1.82 14.18 5.68
C ARG A 180 -0.70 13.98 6.68
N VAL A 181 0.07 12.92 6.46
CA VAL A 181 1.25 12.56 7.25
C VAL A 181 2.41 12.25 6.31
N HIS A 182 3.64 12.51 6.74
CA HIS A 182 4.83 12.37 5.90
C HIS A 182 5.76 11.25 6.38
N THR A 183 5.63 10.86 7.62
CA THR A 183 6.48 9.84 8.26
C THR A 183 5.65 8.90 9.14
N TRP A 184 6.19 7.74 9.44
CA TRP A 184 5.60 6.83 10.43
C TRP A 184 5.55 7.44 11.84
N LYS A 185 6.48 8.36 12.16
CA LYS A 185 6.43 9.12 13.40
C LYS A 185 5.20 10.02 13.46
N ASP A 186 4.85 10.68 12.35
CA ASP A 186 3.63 11.48 12.27
C ASP A 186 2.38 10.62 12.43
N ILE A 187 2.35 9.42 11.82
CA ILE A 187 1.25 8.47 11.99
C ILE A 187 1.03 8.16 13.47
N VAL A 188 2.09 7.71 14.15
CA VAL A 188 2.01 7.37 15.58
C VAL A 188 1.55 8.57 16.41
N SER A 189 2.08 9.77 16.14
CA SER A 189 1.71 10.99 16.87
C SER A 189 0.24 11.43 16.66
N ASN A 190 -0.35 11.12 15.50
CA ASN A 190 -1.76 11.45 15.21
C ASN A 190 -2.75 10.43 15.78
N ILE A 191 -2.28 9.25 16.19
CA ILE A 191 -3.12 8.14 16.69
C ILE A 191 -3.03 8.02 18.23
N SER A 192 -1.95 8.52 18.83
CA SER A 192 -1.62 8.38 20.25
C SER A 192 -2.50 9.20 21.17
#